data_af73b786135fc89d9ca542ce317c84fe
#
_entry.id   af73b786135fc89d9ca542ce317c84fe
#
_cell.length_a   1.000
_cell.length_b   1.000
_cell.length_c   1.000
_cell.angle_alpha   90.00
_cell.angle_beta   90.00
_cell.angle_gamma   90.00
#
_symmetry.space_group_name_H-M   'P 1'
#
loop_
_entity.id
_entity.type
_entity.pdbx_description
1 polymer ?
#
loop_
_entity_poly.entity_id
_entity_poly.type
_entity_poly.pdbx_seq_one_letter_code
_entity_poly.pdbx_strand_id
1 'polypeptide(L)'
;MGYLALFIALGGTSYAAIKLPTGSVGTKQLRSNAVTSPKIKNRSLRATDFAPGTLRRGPRGAQGPTGPAGSLAGSLPSGKTVRGRWSVRGINPDTAPGDIHSDALSFGAQLPSAPKRVFVFGASGDAQCPGTAEAPDAAAGVLCIYVEYQININNGIETIIGTTTGATSRQGAELYIVNASTTPGGYGARGSWAATAP
;
A
#
# COMPACT_ATOMS: atom_id res chain seq x y z
N MET A 1 -39.81 -12.94 -89.30
CA MET A 1 -40.33 -12.45 -88.00
C MET A 1 -39.79 -13.24 -86.78
N GLY A 2 -39.17 -14.43 -86.91
CA GLY A 2 -38.73 -15.26 -85.77
C GLY A 2 -37.44 -14.81 -85.05
N TYR A 3 -36.57 -14.14 -85.75
CA TYR A 3 -35.23 -13.78 -85.15
C TYR A 3 -35.29 -12.61 -84.20
N LEU A 4 -36.26 -11.68 -84.37
CA LEU A 4 -36.43 -10.52 -83.50
C LEU A 4 -36.89 -10.94 -82.07
N ALA A 5 -37.85 -11.95 -82.06
CA ALA A 5 -38.31 -12.50 -80.79
C ALA A 5 -37.24 -13.24 -80.00
N LEU A 6 -36.26 -13.90 -80.69
CA LEU A 6 -35.17 -14.60 -80.06
C LEU A 6 -34.15 -13.62 -79.43
N PHE A 7 -33.90 -12.48 -80.10
CA PHE A 7 -33.01 -11.43 -79.59
C PHE A 7 -33.58 -10.75 -78.33
N ILE A 8 -34.87 -10.51 -78.28
CA ILE A 8 -35.54 -9.94 -77.11
C ILE A 8 -35.57 -10.93 -75.93
N ALA A 9 -35.73 -12.22 -76.20
CA ALA A 9 -35.75 -13.27 -75.18
C ALA A 9 -34.38 -13.50 -74.58
N LEU A 10 -33.29 -13.37 -75.37
CA LEU A 10 -31.89 -13.57 -74.88
C LEU A 10 -31.32 -12.28 -74.29
N GLY A 11 -31.75 -11.08 -74.69
CA GLY A 11 -31.26 -9.81 -74.16
C GLY A 11 -31.88 -9.40 -72.82
N GLY A 12 -33.09 -9.90 -72.53
CA GLY A 12 -33.82 -9.50 -71.35
C GLY A 12 -33.32 -10.14 -70.03
N THR A 13 -32.57 -11.23 -70.12
CA THR A 13 -32.08 -11.95 -68.92
C THR A 13 -30.79 -11.39 -68.31
N SER A 14 -30.05 -10.58 -69.07
CA SER A 14 -28.75 -10.03 -68.62
C SER A 14 -28.88 -8.79 -67.73
N TYR A 15 -30.02 -8.12 -67.70
CA TYR A 15 -30.19 -6.87 -66.95
C TYR A 15 -30.69 -7.08 -65.50
N ALA A 16 -31.26 -8.23 -65.22
CA ALA A 16 -31.82 -8.55 -63.88
C ALA A 16 -30.74 -8.89 -62.83
N ALA A 17 -29.49 -9.17 -63.27
CA ALA A 17 -28.41 -9.61 -62.37
C ALA A 17 -27.56 -8.48 -61.78
N ILE A 18 -27.75 -7.20 -62.21
CA ILE A 18 -26.68 -6.20 -61.98
C ILE A 18 -26.95 -5.18 -60.88
N LYS A 19 -28.15 -5.00 -60.43
CA LYS A 19 -28.41 -4.10 -59.25
C LYS A 19 -29.60 -4.58 -58.45
N LEU A 20 -29.32 -5.22 -57.33
CA LEU A 20 -30.31 -5.41 -56.27
C LEU A 20 -30.56 -4.05 -55.61
N PRO A 21 -31.81 -3.60 -55.47
CA PRO A 21 -32.12 -2.39 -54.72
C PRO A 21 -31.64 -2.49 -53.28
N THR A 22 -31.30 -1.35 -52.68
CA THR A 22 -30.92 -1.29 -51.29
C THR A 22 -32.06 -1.88 -50.42
N GLY A 23 -31.71 -2.79 -49.51
CA GLY A 23 -32.68 -3.45 -48.63
C GLY A 23 -33.48 -4.61 -49.25
N SER A 24 -33.18 -5.02 -50.49
CA SER A 24 -33.89 -6.14 -51.15
C SER A 24 -33.56 -7.52 -50.60
N VAL A 25 -32.47 -7.65 -49.80
CA VAL A 25 -32.11 -8.89 -49.16
C VAL A 25 -32.49 -8.84 -47.68
N GLY A 26 -33.59 -9.45 -47.34
CA GLY A 26 -34.07 -9.61 -45.98
C GLY A 26 -33.75 -11.02 -45.41
N THR A 27 -34.24 -11.27 -44.19
CA THR A 27 -34.03 -12.56 -43.52
C THR A 27 -34.58 -13.77 -44.27
N LYS A 28 -35.68 -13.57 -45.05
CA LYS A 28 -36.29 -14.65 -45.85
C LYS A 28 -35.42 -15.08 -47.04
N GLN A 29 -34.56 -14.21 -47.54
CA GLN A 29 -33.65 -14.50 -48.66
C GLN A 29 -32.35 -15.15 -48.20
N LEU A 30 -32.05 -15.07 -46.92
CA LEU A 30 -30.85 -15.70 -46.33
C LEU A 30 -31.20 -17.09 -45.78
N ARG A 31 -30.64 -18.13 -46.32
CA ARG A 31 -30.74 -19.50 -45.76
C ARG A 31 -29.97 -19.57 -44.45
N SER A 32 -30.35 -20.50 -43.58
CA SER A 32 -29.56 -20.82 -42.40
C SER A 32 -28.12 -21.08 -42.79
N ASN A 33 -27.16 -20.51 -42.03
CA ASN A 33 -25.72 -20.58 -42.26
C ASN A 33 -25.25 -19.93 -43.60
N ALA A 34 -26.06 -19.13 -44.27
CA ALA A 34 -25.63 -18.46 -45.52
C ALA A 34 -24.55 -17.39 -45.30
N VAL A 35 -24.51 -16.76 -44.12
CA VAL A 35 -23.50 -15.74 -43.78
C VAL A 35 -22.37 -16.41 -42.99
N THR A 36 -21.24 -16.58 -43.66
CA THR A 36 -20.02 -17.15 -43.08
C THR A 36 -18.94 -16.10 -42.87
N SER A 37 -17.92 -16.36 -42.05
CA SER A 37 -16.85 -15.40 -41.75
C SER A 37 -16.22 -14.73 -43.00
N PRO A 38 -15.97 -15.40 -44.13
CA PRO A 38 -15.43 -14.76 -45.32
C PRO A 38 -16.35 -13.72 -45.96
N LYS A 39 -17.64 -13.77 -45.65
CA LYS A 39 -18.66 -12.82 -46.18
C LYS A 39 -18.80 -11.57 -45.33
N ILE A 40 -18.15 -11.52 -44.18
CA ILE A 40 -18.16 -10.39 -43.26
C ILE A 40 -16.80 -9.72 -43.29
N LYS A 41 -16.78 -8.42 -43.56
CA LYS A 41 -15.55 -7.66 -43.54
C LYS A 41 -14.98 -7.66 -42.12
N ASN A 42 -13.69 -8.00 -41.98
CA ASN A 42 -13.02 -7.99 -40.68
C ASN A 42 -13.24 -6.65 -39.96
N ARG A 43 -13.57 -6.72 -38.66
CA ARG A 43 -13.81 -5.56 -37.77
C ARG A 43 -15.01 -4.69 -38.17
N SER A 44 -15.93 -5.17 -39.00
CA SER A 44 -17.14 -4.40 -39.38
C SER A 44 -18.33 -4.58 -38.42
N LEU A 45 -18.33 -5.66 -37.63
CA LEU A 45 -19.37 -5.90 -36.63
C LEU A 45 -19.03 -5.25 -35.31
N ARG A 46 -20.03 -4.57 -34.71
CA ARG A 46 -19.95 -3.94 -33.39
C ARG A 46 -20.87 -4.69 -32.42
N ALA A 47 -20.70 -4.43 -31.12
CA ALA A 47 -21.54 -5.04 -30.10
C ALA A 47 -23.05 -4.72 -30.30
N THR A 48 -23.38 -3.59 -30.88
CA THR A 48 -24.74 -3.16 -31.22
C THR A 48 -25.37 -3.98 -32.33
N ASP A 49 -24.58 -4.71 -33.11
CA ASP A 49 -25.07 -5.56 -34.22
C ASP A 49 -25.53 -6.93 -33.72
N PHE A 50 -25.42 -7.18 -32.43
CA PHE A 50 -25.81 -8.42 -31.77
C PHE A 50 -26.98 -8.15 -30.80
N ALA A 51 -27.88 -9.11 -30.66
CA ALA A 51 -28.95 -9.00 -29.69
C ALA A 51 -28.37 -8.90 -28.26
N PRO A 52 -28.97 -8.10 -27.37
CA PRO A 52 -28.48 -7.99 -25.98
C PRO A 52 -28.31 -9.35 -25.32
N GLY A 53 -27.18 -9.58 -24.70
CA GLY A 53 -26.85 -10.83 -23.99
C GLY A 53 -26.30 -11.97 -24.84
N THR A 54 -26.26 -11.84 -26.19
CA THR A 54 -25.68 -12.88 -27.07
C THR A 54 -24.16 -12.94 -27.05
N LEU A 55 -23.50 -11.79 -26.81
CA LEU A 55 -22.04 -11.76 -26.62
C LEU A 55 -21.71 -12.17 -25.19
N ARG A 56 -21.13 -13.35 -25.00
CA ARG A 56 -20.62 -13.79 -23.70
C ARG A 56 -19.45 -12.91 -23.30
N ARG A 57 -19.42 -12.47 -22.03
CA ARG A 57 -18.20 -11.88 -21.47
C ARG A 57 -17.06 -12.91 -21.58
N GLY A 58 -15.91 -12.46 -22.01
CA GLY A 58 -14.70 -13.28 -21.97
C GLY A 58 -14.43 -13.75 -20.52
N PRO A 59 -13.69 -14.85 -20.34
CA PRO A 59 -13.28 -15.30 -19.01
C PRO A 59 -12.58 -14.13 -18.29
N ARG A 60 -12.82 -14.04 -16.98
CA ARG A 60 -12.10 -13.08 -16.13
C ARG A 60 -10.61 -13.32 -16.28
N GLY A 61 -9.82 -12.29 -16.51
CA GLY A 61 -8.37 -12.39 -16.54
C GLY A 61 -7.84 -13.08 -15.28
N ALA A 62 -6.72 -13.78 -15.39
CA ALA A 62 -6.06 -14.41 -14.26
C ALA A 62 -5.82 -13.36 -13.16
N GLN A 63 -6.00 -13.78 -11.91
CA GLN A 63 -5.64 -12.94 -10.76
C GLN A 63 -4.15 -12.60 -10.85
N GLY A 64 -3.81 -11.34 -10.64
CA GLY A 64 -2.41 -10.93 -10.54
C GLY A 64 -1.67 -11.71 -9.44
N PRO A 65 -0.35 -11.81 -9.51
CA PRO A 65 0.45 -12.46 -8.48
C PRO A 65 0.17 -11.79 -7.12
N THR A 66 0.17 -12.59 -6.06
CA THR A 66 0.10 -12.08 -4.69
C THR A 66 1.24 -11.08 -4.50
N GLY A 67 0.95 -9.88 -4.01
CA GLY A 67 1.97 -8.91 -3.63
C GLY A 67 2.97 -9.51 -2.62
N PRO A 68 4.18 -8.99 -2.53
CA PRO A 68 5.13 -9.42 -1.51
C PRO A 68 4.48 -9.33 -0.13
N ALA A 69 4.73 -10.31 0.73
CA ALA A 69 4.27 -10.27 2.12
C ALA A 69 4.73 -8.95 2.76
N GLY A 70 3.80 -8.24 3.40
CA GLY A 70 4.14 -7.04 4.16
C GLY A 70 5.20 -7.37 5.21
N SER A 71 6.11 -6.45 5.47
CA SER A 71 7.27 -6.62 6.36
C SER A 71 6.94 -6.93 7.84
N LEU A 72 5.66 -6.98 8.21
CA LEU A 72 5.22 -7.33 9.56
C LEU A 72 5.41 -8.82 9.92
N ALA A 73 5.62 -9.70 8.96
CA ALA A 73 5.75 -11.15 9.20
C ALA A 73 7.21 -11.64 9.29
N GLY A 74 8.20 -10.78 9.10
CA GLY A 74 9.62 -11.16 9.06
C GLY A 74 10.53 -10.26 9.88
N SER A 75 11.79 -10.67 10.00
CA SER A 75 12.85 -9.84 10.58
C SER A 75 13.19 -8.69 9.63
N LEU A 76 13.40 -7.49 10.17
CA LEU A 76 13.84 -6.34 9.40
C LEU A 76 15.20 -6.65 8.73
N PRO A 77 15.34 -6.46 7.41
CA PRO A 77 16.61 -6.72 6.74
C PRO A 77 17.77 -5.88 7.30
N SER A 78 18.98 -6.42 7.28
CA SER A 78 20.20 -5.72 7.72
C SER A 78 20.32 -4.33 7.07
N GLY A 79 20.72 -3.34 7.84
CA GLY A 79 20.88 -1.95 7.42
C GLY A 79 19.56 -1.20 7.17
N LYS A 80 18.40 -1.82 7.36
CA LYS A 80 17.12 -1.12 7.29
C LYS A 80 16.76 -0.47 8.61
N THR A 81 16.24 0.76 8.53
CA THR A 81 15.86 1.58 9.68
C THR A 81 14.35 1.71 9.78
N VAL A 82 13.81 1.49 10.96
CA VAL A 82 12.43 1.85 11.34
C VAL A 82 12.45 3.07 12.23
N ARG A 83 11.40 3.88 12.16
CA ARG A 83 11.30 5.18 12.83
C ARG A 83 9.91 5.36 13.41
N GLY A 84 9.82 6.17 14.45
CA GLY A 84 8.53 6.53 15.03
C GLY A 84 8.64 7.70 15.99
N ARG A 85 7.51 8.02 16.61
CA ARG A 85 7.42 9.01 17.66
C ARG A 85 6.99 8.36 18.97
N TRP A 86 7.29 9.02 20.08
CA TRP A 86 6.90 8.58 21.41
C TRP A 86 6.49 9.77 22.26
N SER A 87 5.64 9.54 23.26
CA SER A 87 5.22 10.57 24.21
C SER A 87 4.74 9.89 25.50
N VAL A 88 5.40 10.17 26.59
CA VAL A 88 5.00 9.73 27.93
C VAL A 88 4.58 10.94 28.74
N ARG A 89 3.40 10.89 29.37
CA ARG A 89 2.88 11.99 30.19
C ARG A 89 2.20 11.47 31.43
N GLY A 90 2.31 12.21 32.52
CA GLY A 90 1.63 11.97 33.78
C GLY A 90 1.17 13.26 34.43
N ILE A 91 0.38 13.13 35.48
CA ILE A 91 -0.04 14.23 36.34
C ILE A 91 0.42 13.87 37.75
N ASN A 92 1.18 14.76 38.36
CA ASN A 92 1.48 14.69 39.79
C ASN A 92 0.25 15.23 40.56
N PRO A 93 -0.46 14.41 41.31
CA PRO A 93 -1.67 14.84 42.01
C PRO A 93 -1.36 15.60 43.31
N ASP A 94 -0.15 15.48 43.84
CA ASP A 94 0.28 16.03 45.12
C ASP A 94 1.68 16.65 45.04
N THR A 95 2.38 16.74 46.16
CA THR A 95 3.71 17.30 46.25
C THR A 95 4.83 16.25 46.34
N ALA A 96 4.48 14.95 46.18
CA ALA A 96 5.46 13.89 46.26
C ALA A 96 6.06 13.58 44.89
N PRO A 97 7.40 13.58 44.74
CA PRO A 97 8.03 13.08 43.54
C PRO A 97 8.06 11.54 43.55
N GLY A 98 8.21 10.95 42.35
CA GLY A 98 8.42 9.51 42.22
C GLY A 98 7.36 8.75 41.43
N ASP A 99 6.25 9.39 41.05
CA ASP A 99 5.27 8.77 40.16
C ASP A 99 5.93 8.34 38.85
N ILE A 100 5.59 7.14 38.40
CA ILE A 100 6.15 6.54 37.19
C ILE A 100 5.05 6.42 36.13
N HIS A 101 5.35 6.85 34.93
CA HIS A 101 4.54 6.60 33.75
C HIS A 101 5.39 6.02 32.64
N SER A 102 4.78 5.11 31.88
CA SER A 102 5.46 4.43 30.77
C SER A 102 4.64 4.45 29.49
N ASP A 103 5.32 4.25 28.35
CA ASP A 103 4.75 4.06 27.04
C ASP A 103 5.54 3.02 26.25
N ALA A 104 4.85 2.25 25.44
CA ALA A 104 5.46 1.21 24.63
C ALA A 104 6.07 1.79 23.34
N LEU A 105 7.34 1.53 23.12
CA LEU A 105 8.05 1.82 21.89
C LEU A 105 8.09 0.54 21.05
N SER A 106 7.27 0.46 20.02
CA SER A 106 7.17 -0.70 19.13
C SER A 106 7.82 -0.43 17.77
N PHE A 107 8.67 -1.34 17.32
CA PHE A 107 9.33 -1.21 16.02
C PHE A 107 8.42 -1.55 14.83
N GLY A 108 7.25 -2.14 15.07
CA GLY A 108 6.36 -2.60 13.99
C GLY A 108 6.93 -3.75 13.16
N ALA A 109 8.19 -4.11 13.38
CA ALA A 109 8.88 -5.25 12.77
C ALA A 109 9.87 -5.84 13.78
N GLN A 110 10.22 -7.11 13.63
CA GLN A 110 11.21 -7.75 14.50
C GLN A 110 12.62 -7.46 13.98
N LEU A 111 13.51 -6.97 14.84
CA LEU A 111 14.94 -6.86 14.53
C LEU A 111 15.64 -8.22 14.65
N PRO A 112 16.75 -8.46 13.93
CA PRO A 112 17.56 -9.68 14.07
C PRO A 112 18.08 -9.90 15.49
N SER A 113 18.45 -8.81 16.18
CA SER A 113 18.87 -8.80 17.59
C SER A 113 18.31 -7.58 18.31
N ALA A 114 18.29 -7.61 19.64
CA ALA A 114 17.94 -6.45 20.46
C ALA A 114 18.98 -5.33 20.24
N PRO A 115 18.55 -4.09 19.87
CA PRO A 115 19.48 -3.01 19.59
C PRO A 115 20.05 -2.41 20.90
N LYS A 116 21.25 -1.85 20.82
CA LYS A 116 21.78 -1.01 21.89
C LYS A 116 21.05 0.32 21.91
N ARG A 117 20.50 0.73 23.07
CA ARG A 117 19.85 2.03 23.19
C ARG A 117 20.84 3.17 23.38
N VAL A 118 20.53 4.32 22.83
CA VAL A 118 21.21 5.60 23.03
C VAL A 118 20.17 6.70 23.13
N PHE A 119 20.23 7.51 24.19
CA PHE A 119 19.42 8.70 24.32
C PHE A 119 20.16 9.91 23.75
N VAL A 120 19.44 10.73 22.98
CA VAL A 120 19.94 11.97 22.39
C VAL A 120 19.13 13.13 22.95
N PHE A 121 19.79 13.96 23.73
CA PHE A 121 19.21 15.19 24.27
C PHE A 121 19.77 16.40 23.51
N GLY A 122 18.90 17.24 22.97
CA GLY A 122 19.30 18.43 22.20
C GLY A 122 19.28 18.22 20.68
N ALA A 123 19.96 19.12 19.97
CA ALA A 123 19.77 19.31 18.54
C ALA A 123 20.48 18.27 17.64
N SER A 124 21.53 17.61 18.10
CA SER A 124 22.31 16.66 17.29
C SER A 124 22.80 15.49 18.11
N GLY A 125 22.83 14.35 17.47
CA GLY A 125 23.42 13.12 18.00
C GLY A 125 24.90 12.97 17.66
N ASP A 126 25.40 11.78 17.91
CA ASP A 126 26.79 11.36 17.64
C ASP A 126 26.84 10.37 16.43
N ALA A 127 27.98 9.71 16.24
CA ALA A 127 28.16 8.72 15.18
C ALA A 127 27.21 7.51 15.29
N GLN A 128 26.69 7.20 16.48
CA GLN A 128 25.71 6.12 16.68
C GLN A 128 24.27 6.61 16.35
N CYS A 129 24.00 7.88 16.60
CA CYS A 129 22.70 8.53 16.41
C CYS A 129 22.85 9.80 15.55
N PRO A 130 23.11 9.67 14.25
CA PRO A 130 23.48 10.82 13.39
C PRO A 130 22.30 11.74 13.04
N GLY A 131 21.07 11.35 13.39
CA GLY A 131 19.84 12.11 13.10
C GLY A 131 19.54 13.22 14.09
N THR A 132 18.33 13.77 13.96
CA THR A 132 17.70 14.76 14.85
C THR A 132 16.32 14.28 15.28
N ALA A 133 15.67 15.02 16.19
CA ALA A 133 14.29 14.69 16.57
C ALA A 133 13.29 14.80 15.41
N GLU A 134 13.53 15.68 14.43
CA GLU A 134 12.70 15.83 13.23
C GLU A 134 13.02 14.78 12.16
N ALA A 135 14.29 14.38 12.06
CA ALA A 135 14.78 13.38 11.11
C ALA A 135 15.60 12.30 11.84
N PRO A 136 14.93 11.42 12.62
CA PRO A 136 15.63 10.44 13.43
C PRO A 136 16.34 9.40 12.57
N ASP A 137 17.59 9.08 12.95
CA ASP A 137 18.40 8.04 12.31
C ASP A 137 19.24 7.31 13.33
N ALA A 138 19.73 6.10 13.00
CA ALA A 138 20.50 5.25 13.89
C ALA A 138 21.53 4.43 13.11
N ALA A 139 22.70 4.24 13.67
CA ALA A 139 23.66 3.27 13.17
C ALA A 139 23.16 1.83 13.32
N ALA A 140 23.72 0.89 12.56
CA ALA A 140 23.36 -0.51 12.61
C ALA A 140 23.45 -1.09 14.03
N GLY A 141 22.41 -1.79 14.46
CA GLY A 141 22.31 -2.39 15.81
C GLY A 141 22.01 -1.40 16.93
N VAL A 142 21.62 -0.15 16.60
CA VAL A 142 21.35 0.90 17.60
C VAL A 142 19.87 1.32 17.56
N LEU A 143 19.33 1.59 18.74
CA LEU A 143 18.08 2.32 18.97
C LEU A 143 18.43 3.72 19.48
N CYS A 144 18.21 4.73 18.66
CA CYS A 144 18.37 6.13 19.03
C CYS A 144 17.02 6.70 19.48
N ILE A 145 16.98 7.27 20.68
CA ILE A 145 15.79 7.88 21.26
C ILE A 145 16.07 9.37 21.40
N TYR A 146 15.50 10.15 20.52
CA TYR A 146 15.66 11.60 20.48
C TYR A 146 14.62 12.26 21.37
N VAL A 147 15.07 13.05 22.33
CA VAL A 147 14.23 13.80 23.27
C VAL A 147 14.05 15.22 22.74
N GLU A 148 12.84 15.53 22.27
CA GLU A 148 12.48 16.83 21.75
C GLU A 148 12.09 17.81 22.87
N TYR A 149 11.40 17.28 23.88
CA TYR A 149 10.85 18.07 24.98
C TYR A 149 10.71 17.22 26.23
N GLN A 150 11.00 17.82 27.37
CA GLN A 150 10.75 17.22 28.68
C GLN A 150 10.40 18.30 29.71
N ILE A 151 9.57 17.94 30.68
CA ILE A 151 9.14 18.82 31.78
C ILE A 151 8.93 18.00 33.05
N ASN A 152 9.41 18.54 34.17
CA ASN A 152 9.19 18.00 35.52
C ASN A 152 9.52 16.51 35.67
N ILE A 153 10.53 16.03 34.94
CA ILE A 153 11.07 14.68 35.10
C ILE A 153 12.49 14.73 35.66
N ASN A 154 12.80 13.81 36.54
CA ASN A 154 14.12 13.68 37.10
C ASN A 154 14.97 12.84 36.13
N ASN A 155 16.11 13.29 35.71
CA ASN A 155 17.18 12.64 34.91
C ASN A 155 16.87 11.30 34.19
N GLY A 156 15.60 10.92 34.11
CA GLY A 156 15.19 9.57 33.91
C GLY A 156 14.13 9.38 32.86
N ILE A 157 14.53 9.49 31.57
CA ILE A 157 13.88 8.68 30.54
C ILE A 157 14.72 7.42 30.44
N GLU A 158 14.13 6.28 30.76
CA GLU A 158 14.81 4.99 30.71
C GLU A 158 14.01 4.01 29.83
N THR A 159 14.69 2.98 29.33
CA THR A 159 14.01 1.82 28.75
C THR A 159 13.96 0.69 29.77
N ILE A 160 12.91 -0.13 29.70
CA ILE A 160 12.76 -1.29 30.56
C ILE A 160 12.16 -2.46 29.75
N ILE A 161 12.56 -3.67 30.07
CA ILE A 161 11.91 -4.90 29.63
C ILE A 161 11.73 -5.79 30.86
N GLY A 162 10.46 -6.00 31.22
CA GLY A 162 10.13 -6.67 32.48
C GLY A 162 10.68 -5.88 33.67
N THR A 163 11.66 -6.42 34.38
CA THR A 163 12.32 -5.76 35.52
C THR A 163 13.71 -5.22 35.20
N THR A 164 14.19 -5.33 33.96
CA THR A 164 15.54 -4.94 33.58
C THR A 164 15.57 -3.54 33.00
N THR A 165 16.05 -2.57 33.79
CA THR A 165 16.27 -1.19 33.36
C THR A 165 17.39 -1.12 32.33
N GLY A 166 17.23 -0.27 31.31
CA GLY A 166 18.19 -0.12 30.23
C GLY A 166 18.06 -1.16 29.11
N ALA A 167 17.15 -2.11 29.26
CA ALA A 167 16.95 -3.17 28.28
C ALA A 167 16.12 -2.73 27.08
N THR A 168 16.37 -3.40 25.95
CA THR A 168 15.58 -3.38 24.72
C THR A 168 15.28 -4.80 24.29
N SER A 169 14.29 -4.96 23.42
CA SER A 169 13.99 -6.24 22.80
C SER A 169 14.11 -6.14 21.27
N ARG A 170 13.97 -7.27 20.60
CA ARG A 170 13.92 -7.31 19.13
C ARG A 170 12.67 -6.63 18.56
N GLN A 171 11.66 -6.38 19.36
CA GLN A 171 10.35 -5.83 18.96
C GLN A 171 10.14 -4.40 19.43
N GLY A 172 10.95 -3.91 20.37
CA GLY A 172 10.81 -2.58 20.97
C GLY A 172 11.37 -2.51 22.36
N ALA A 173 10.89 -1.51 23.09
CA ALA A 173 11.18 -1.30 24.50
C ALA A 173 9.99 -0.59 25.15
N GLU A 174 9.92 -0.61 26.46
CA GLU A 174 9.05 0.29 27.22
C GLU A 174 9.88 1.48 27.68
N LEU A 175 9.40 2.69 27.37
CA LEU A 175 9.97 3.92 27.89
C LEU A 175 9.25 4.31 29.16
N TYR A 176 9.97 4.62 30.21
CA TYR A 176 9.36 5.15 31.42
C TYR A 176 10.03 6.45 31.87
N ILE A 177 9.27 7.27 32.57
CA ILE A 177 9.71 8.53 33.17
C ILE A 177 9.31 8.54 34.64
N VAL A 178 10.09 9.26 35.43
CA VAL A 178 9.83 9.46 36.85
C VAL A 178 9.56 10.94 37.11
N ASN A 179 8.47 11.22 37.80
CA ASN A 179 8.14 12.57 38.25
C ASN A 179 9.23 13.14 39.17
N ALA A 180 9.70 14.32 38.88
CA ALA A 180 10.64 15.07 39.72
C ALA A 180 10.01 16.25 40.46
N SER A 181 8.75 16.59 40.14
CA SER A 181 8.10 17.77 40.68
C SER A 181 7.65 17.56 42.10
N THR A 182 7.87 18.56 42.91
CA THR A 182 7.33 18.67 44.28
C THR A 182 6.09 19.56 44.33
N THR A 183 5.51 19.90 43.18
CA THR A 183 4.27 20.65 43.05
C THR A 183 3.30 19.89 42.16
N PRO A 184 1.98 19.94 42.48
CA PRO A 184 0.99 19.34 41.59
C PRO A 184 1.06 19.88 40.18
N GLY A 185 0.89 19.02 39.17
CA GLY A 185 0.92 19.44 37.78
C GLY A 185 1.36 18.37 36.81
N GLY A 186 1.45 18.74 35.53
CA GLY A 186 1.86 17.83 34.48
C GLY A 186 3.36 17.61 34.44
N TYR A 187 3.75 16.38 34.18
CA TYR A 187 5.14 16.02 33.84
C TYR A 187 5.17 15.11 32.61
N GLY A 188 6.29 15.06 31.91
CA GLY A 188 6.37 14.21 30.73
C GLY A 188 7.55 14.51 29.83
N ALA A 189 7.66 13.66 28.81
CA ALA A 189 8.61 13.83 27.74
C ALA A 189 8.03 13.31 26.42
N ARG A 190 8.57 13.81 25.31
CA ARG A 190 8.22 13.37 23.96
C ARG A 190 9.39 13.50 23.02
N GLY A 191 9.32 12.79 21.92
CA GLY A 191 10.32 12.86 20.89
C GLY A 191 10.09 11.86 19.75
N SER A 192 11.18 11.49 19.12
CA SER A 192 11.19 10.49 18.07
C SER A 192 12.23 9.41 18.35
N TRP A 193 12.18 8.35 17.56
CA TRP A 193 13.17 7.26 17.66
C TRP A 193 13.48 6.70 16.28
N ALA A 194 14.66 6.11 16.17
CA ALA A 194 15.06 5.30 15.03
C ALA A 194 15.77 4.04 15.51
N ALA A 195 15.49 2.91 14.88
CA ALA A 195 16.19 1.65 15.13
C ALA A 195 16.61 1.01 13.81
N THR A 196 17.89 0.67 13.70
CA THR A 196 18.49 0.08 12.51
C THR A 196 18.90 -1.36 12.76
N ALA A 197 18.48 -2.26 11.89
CA ALA A 197 18.90 -3.65 11.94
C ALA A 197 20.42 -3.79 11.72
N PRO A 198 21.11 -4.63 12.51
CA PRO A 198 22.54 -4.87 12.38
C PRO A 198 22.92 -5.56 11.07
#